data_5234ddff4ef4d4ca81124d9d2f0439d8
#
_entry.id   5234ddff4ef4d4ca81124d9d2f0439d8
#
_cell.length_a   1.000
_cell.length_b   1.000
_cell.length_c   1.000
_cell.angle_alpha   90.00
_cell.angle_beta   90.00
_cell.angle_gamma   90.00
#
_symmetry.space_group_name_H-M   'P 1'
#
loop_
_entity.id
_entity.type
_entity.pdbx_description
1 polymer ?
#
loop_
_entity_poly.entity_id
_entity_poly.type
_entity_poly.pdbx_seq_one_letter_code
_entity_poly.pdbx_strand_id
1 'polypeptide(L)' 'MNKENALTRKKLKQIDSVEDFDRMLNNLMASEEDKKIIEMHYKQGKSLGYIADILGMSESSVKNKRRKLLIKIGNIM' A
#
# COMPACT_ATOMS: atom_id res chain seq x y z
N MET A 1 0.59 8.05 -16.46
CA MET A 1 0.45 7.74 -15.03
C MET A 1 -0.88 8.26 -14.52
N ASN A 2 -1.57 7.46 -13.74
CA ASN A 2 -2.89 7.82 -13.25
C ASN A 2 -2.80 8.86 -12.13
N LYS A 3 -3.50 9.99 -12.28
CA LYS A 3 -3.52 11.07 -11.28
C LYS A 3 -4.12 10.58 -9.95
N GLU A 4 -5.07 9.65 -10.01
CA GLU A 4 -5.69 9.09 -8.81
C GLU A 4 -4.66 8.37 -7.94
N ASN A 5 -3.74 7.61 -8.55
CA ASN A 5 -2.71 6.92 -7.79
C ASN A 5 -1.76 7.89 -7.10
N ALA A 6 -1.39 8.97 -7.78
CA ALA A 6 -0.53 9.98 -7.19
C ALA A 6 -1.19 10.66 -6.00
N LEU A 7 -2.48 10.99 -6.13
CA LEU A 7 -3.26 11.61 -5.06
C LEU A 7 -3.43 10.66 -3.88
N THR A 8 -3.71 9.39 -4.15
CA THR A 8 -3.87 8.36 -3.11
C THR A 8 -2.57 8.19 -2.32
N ARG A 9 -1.42 8.12 -3.01
CA ARG A 9 -0.13 8.01 -2.33
C ARG A 9 0.15 9.21 -1.44
N LYS A 10 -0.21 10.41 -1.90
CA LYS A 10 -0.04 11.63 -1.12
C LYS A 10 -0.90 11.58 0.14
N LYS A 11 -2.16 11.16 0.02
CA LYS A 11 -3.07 11.01 1.15
C LYS A 11 -2.56 9.99 2.16
N LEU A 12 -2.02 8.87 1.69
CA LEU A 12 -1.45 7.85 2.57
C LEU A 12 -0.29 8.40 3.40
N LYS A 13 0.58 9.21 2.79
CA LYS A 13 1.70 9.83 3.48
C LYS A 13 1.26 10.86 4.51
N GLN A 14 0.06 11.41 4.36
CA GLN A 14 -0.50 12.40 5.28
C GLN A 14 -1.21 11.79 6.48
N ILE A 15 -1.36 10.46 6.51
CA ILE A 15 -1.96 9.77 7.67
C ILE A 15 -0.91 9.68 8.77
N ASP A 16 -1.07 10.53 9.79
CA ASP A 16 -0.12 10.61 10.90
C ASP A 16 -0.42 9.58 11.99
N SER A 17 -1.68 9.23 12.16
CA SER A 17 -2.11 8.31 13.22
C SER A 17 -1.96 6.85 12.76
N VAL A 18 -1.29 6.04 13.59
CA VAL A 18 -1.18 4.60 13.38
C VAL A 18 -2.56 3.96 13.38
N GLU A 19 -3.44 4.42 14.28
CA GLU A 19 -4.80 3.90 14.37
C GLU A 19 -5.60 4.17 13.10
N ASP A 20 -5.47 5.36 12.54
CA ASP A 20 -6.16 5.73 11.31
C ASP A 20 -5.66 4.89 10.13
N PHE A 21 -4.36 4.66 10.06
CA PHE A 21 -3.77 3.82 9.02
C PHE A 21 -4.26 2.38 9.13
N ASP A 22 -4.26 1.83 10.35
CA ASP A 22 -4.72 0.46 10.60
C ASP A 22 -6.21 0.32 10.28
N ARG A 23 -7.02 1.33 10.61
CA ARG A 23 -8.43 1.33 10.29
C ARG A 23 -8.66 1.33 8.78
N MET A 24 -7.88 2.12 8.04
CA MET A 24 -7.94 2.13 6.58
C MET A 24 -7.60 0.76 6.02
N LEU A 25 -6.54 0.11 6.52
CA LEU A 25 -6.15 -1.23 6.10
C LEU A 25 -7.25 -2.26 6.40
N ASN A 26 -7.91 -2.15 7.56
CA ASN A 26 -8.98 -3.06 7.94
C ASN A 26 -10.21 -2.92 7.05
N ASN A 27 -10.46 -1.70 6.54
CA ASN A 27 -11.55 -1.45 5.62
C ASN A 27 -11.22 -1.86 4.19
N LEU A 28 -9.94 -2.09 3.91
CA LEU A 28 -9.48 -2.51 2.59
C LEU A 28 -9.76 -3.99 2.39
N MET A 29 -10.57 -4.32 1.39
CA MET A 29 -10.88 -5.71 1.03
C MET A 29 -9.69 -6.33 0.30
N ALA A 30 -8.68 -6.74 1.06
CA ALA A 30 -7.43 -7.25 0.52
C ALA A 30 -6.89 -8.38 1.41
N SER A 31 -6.01 -9.22 0.83
CA SER A 31 -5.36 -10.29 1.56
C SER A 31 -4.37 -9.74 2.59
N GLU A 32 -3.97 -10.58 3.54
CA GLU A 32 -2.95 -10.20 4.52
C GLU A 32 -1.62 -9.82 3.84
N GLU A 33 -1.26 -10.54 2.77
CA GLU A 33 -0.06 -10.23 2.00
C GLU A 33 -0.14 -8.83 1.39
N ASP A 34 -1.28 -8.49 0.79
CA ASP A 34 -1.52 -7.19 0.19
C ASP A 34 -1.45 -6.07 1.24
N LYS A 35 -2.05 -6.29 2.40
CA LYS A 35 -2.00 -5.33 3.51
C LYS A 35 -0.57 -5.12 3.98
N LYS A 36 0.25 -6.17 4.03
CA LYS A 36 1.66 -6.06 4.40
C LYS A 36 2.44 -5.21 3.42
N ILE A 37 2.16 -5.32 2.12
CA ILE A 37 2.82 -4.50 1.11
C ILE A 37 2.58 -3.02 1.39
N ILE A 38 1.33 -2.64 1.62
CA ILE A 38 0.98 -1.25 1.90
C ILE A 38 1.60 -0.78 3.22
N GLU A 39 1.52 -1.59 4.26
CA GLU A 39 2.09 -1.25 5.56
C GLU A 39 3.59 -1.05 5.48
N MET A 40 4.32 -2.01 4.89
CA MET A 40 5.77 -1.94 4.81
C MET A 40 6.23 -0.77 3.96
N HIS A 41 5.53 -0.47 2.88
CA HIS A 41 5.95 0.59 1.96
C HIS A 41 5.62 1.99 2.49
N TYR A 42 4.41 2.20 2.95
CA TYR A 42 3.94 3.55 3.33
C TYR A 42 4.10 3.87 4.81
N LYS A 43 3.99 2.88 5.68
CA LYS A 43 4.14 3.11 7.12
C LYS A 43 5.59 2.96 7.58
N GLN A 44 6.27 1.93 7.06
CA GLN A 44 7.65 1.63 7.46
C GLN A 44 8.70 2.19 6.51
N GLY A 45 8.31 2.69 5.35
CA GLY A 45 9.23 3.29 4.39
C GLY A 45 10.17 2.30 3.70
N LYS A 46 9.78 1.04 3.59
CA LYS A 46 10.62 0.02 2.96
C LYS A 46 10.52 0.10 1.43
N SER A 47 11.62 -0.24 0.75
CA SER A 47 11.65 -0.28 -0.70
C SER A 47 10.86 -1.47 -1.24
N LEU A 48 10.44 -1.39 -2.50
CA LEU A 48 9.73 -2.49 -3.14
C LEU A 48 10.61 -3.73 -3.26
N GLY A 49 11.91 -3.56 -3.50
CA GLY A 49 12.86 -4.68 -3.55
C GLY A 49 12.95 -5.40 -2.22
N TYR A 50 13.01 -4.65 -1.12
CA TYR A 50 13.04 -5.22 0.23
C TYR A 50 11.76 -6.02 0.51
N ILE A 51 10.60 -5.44 0.18
CA ILE A 51 9.31 -6.09 0.37
C ILE A 51 9.23 -7.39 -0.43
N ALA A 52 9.69 -7.36 -1.68
CA ALA A 52 9.71 -8.52 -2.54
C ALA A 52 10.53 -9.66 -1.92
N ASP A 53 11.71 -9.34 -1.38
CA ASP A 53 12.56 -10.33 -0.71
C ASP A 53 11.87 -10.96 0.49
N ILE A 54 11.23 -10.14 1.32
CA ILE A 54 10.54 -10.60 2.54
C ILE A 54 9.37 -11.52 2.18
N LEU A 55 8.62 -11.18 1.13
CA LEU A 55 7.43 -11.93 0.74
C LEU A 55 7.72 -13.07 -0.25
N GLY A 56 8.97 -13.23 -0.67
CA GLY A 56 9.33 -14.26 -1.64
C GLY A 56 8.71 -14.02 -3.01
N MET A 57 8.61 -12.77 -3.43
CA MET A 57 8.01 -12.36 -4.70
C MET A 57 9.02 -11.62 -5.55
N SER A 58 8.72 -11.45 -6.84
CA SER A 58 9.48 -10.55 -7.68
C SER A 58 9.10 -9.10 -7.39
N GLU A 59 10.03 -8.17 -7.61
CA GLU A 59 9.76 -6.74 -7.44
C GLU A 59 8.64 -6.28 -8.36
N SER A 60 8.58 -6.80 -9.59
CA SER A 60 7.51 -6.49 -10.54
C SER A 60 6.14 -6.90 -10.01
N SER A 61 6.06 -8.06 -9.36
CA SER A 61 4.80 -8.52 -8.75
C SER A 61 4.35 -7.61 -7.63
N VAL A 62 5.27 -7.20 -6.76
CA VAL A 62 4.96 -6.26 -5.66
C VAL A 62 4.49 -4.93 -6.24
N LYS A 63 5.15 -4.43 -7.26
CA LYS A 63 4.81 -3.18 -7.93
C LYS A 63 3.40 -3.22 -8.53
N ASN A 64 3.05 -4.31 -9.18
CA ASN A 64 1.72 -4.50 -9.77
C ASN A 64 0.65 -4.59 -8.69
N LYS A 65 0.91 -5.32 -7.62
CA LYS A 65 -0.02 -5.42 -6.48
C LYS A 65 -0.22 -4.06 -5.82
N ARG A 66 0.85 -3.31 -5.62
CA ARG A 66 0.76 -1.96 -5.06
C ARG A 66 -0.13 -1.06 -5.91
N ARG A 67 0.03 -1.12 -7.24
CA ARG A 67 -0.78 -0.32 -8.15
C ARG A 67 -2.27 -0.62 -7.99
N LYS A 68 -2.63 -1.90 -7.97
CA LYS A 68 -4.02 -2.33 -7.79
C LYS A 68 -4.57 -1.92 -6.43
N LEU A 69 -3.75 -2.04 -5.39
CA LEU A 69 -4.14 -1.66 -4.04
C LEU A 69 -4.36 -0.17 -3.90
N LEU A 70 -3.55 0.66 -4.56
CA LEU A 70 -3.73 2.10 -4.55
C LEU A 70 -5.07 2.51 -5.16
N ILE A 71 -5.52 1.81 -6.19
CA ILE A 71 -6.83 2.05 -6.79
C ILE A 71 -7.93 1.73 -5.78
N LYS A 72 -7.84 0.58 -5.10
CA LYS A 72 -8.81 0.20 -4.08
C LYS A 72 -8.84 1.19 -2.91
N ILE A 73 -7.67 1.61 -2.46
CA ILE A 73 -7.56 2.59 -1.37
C ILE A 73 -8.19 3.92 -1.79
N GLY A 74 -7.94 4.35 -3.01
CA GLY A 74 -8.54 5.58 -3.53
C GLY A 74 -10.06 5.53 -3.54
N ASN A 75 -10.65 4.34 -3.72
CA ASN A 75 -12.10 4.18 -3.71
C ASN A 75 -12.71 4.24 -2.31
N ILE A 76 -11.95 3.94 -1.26
CA ILE A 76 -12.46 3.96 0.12
C ILE A 76 -12.05 5.22 0.88
N MET A 77 -11.17 6.02 0.33
CA MET A 77 -10.78 7.33 0.88
C MET A 77 -11.60 8.45 0.21
#